data_5d39fa79324ef1df73049ca7ad23ba51
#
_entry.id   5d39fa79324ef1df73049ca7ad23ba51
#
_cell.length_a   1.000
_cell.length_b   1.000
_cell.length_c   1.000
_cell.angle_alpha   90.00
_cell.angle_beta   90.00
_cell.angle_gamma   90.00
#
_symmetry.space_group_name_H-M   'P 1'
#
loop_
_entity.id
_entity.type
_entity.pdbx_description
1 polymer ?
#
loop_
_entity_poly.entity_id
_entity_poly.type
_entity_poly.pdbx_seq_one_letter_code
_entity_poly.pdbx_strand_id
1 'polypeptide(L)'
;MKARDKGLDENKERKKSLNYSKAFGLISMTKKRVKMSPYAERYDSDEVVYLSYAGRAVPLTNGIDPLEGYRKLREGVALFDVPEKPLSIKGPDAGKFMDKIFTRNASLMKPMKALYALACLPNGGILMDGIIIRLAEDHFWYIQADGEFQVWLDAHSNDYQVNIEDPKSHVLQIQGP
;
A
#
# COMPACT_ATOMS: atom_id res chain seq x y z
N MET A 1 12.33 17.97 36.60
CA MET A 1 11.43 16.97 35.99
C MET A 1 11.31 17.02 34.46
N LYS A 2 11.79 18.06 33.76
CA LYS A 2 11.69 18.16 32.28
C LYS A 2 12.86 17.55 31.47
N ALA A 3 13.95 17.16 32.09
CA ALA A 3 15.13 16.62 31.37
C ALA A 3 15.09 15.08 31.14
N ARG A 4 14.28 14.35 31.92
CA ARG A 4 14.15 12.88 31.78
C ARG A 4 13.27 12.45 30.60
N ASP A 5 12.26 13.25 30.25
CA ASP A 5 11.33 12.88 29.16
C ASP A 5 11.93 13.06 27.77
N LYS A 6 12.84 14.07 27.57
CA LYS A 6 13.51 14.25 26.29
C LYS A 6 14.47 13.12 25.93
N GLY A 7 15.20 12.59 26.92
CA GLY A 7 16.13 11.48 26.69
C GLY A 7 15.47 10.14 26.38
N LEU A 8 14.24 9.93 26.86
CA LEU A 8 13.45 8.72 26.58
C LEU A 8 12.89 8.76 25.13
N ASP A 9 12.48 9.92 24.66
CA ASP A 9 11.96 10.08 23.31
C ASP A 9 13.06 9.95 22.25
N GLU A 10 14.23 10.56 22.48
CA GLU A 10 15.40 10.45 21.58
C GLU A 10 15.93 9.01 21.51
N ASN A 11 15.89 8.27 22.62
CA ASN A 11 16.32 6.87 22.66
C ASN A 11 15.32 5.94 21.96
N LYS A 12 14.02 6.24 22.04
CA LYS A 12 12.96 5.52 21.32
C LYS A 12 13.00 5.79 19.83
N GLU A 13 13.28 7.03 19.43
CA GLU A 13 13.48 7.39 18.02
C GLU A 13 14.77 6.79 17.44
N ARG A 14 15.83 6.74 18.22
CA ARG A 14 17.10 6.09 17.81
C ARG A 14 16.96 4.58 17.67
N LYS A 15 16.20 3.91 18.56
CA LYS A 15 15.88 2.48 18.45
C LYS A 15 15.01 2.20 17.23
N LYS A 16 14.02 3.03 16.95
CA LYS A 16 13.20 2.91 15.73
C LYS A 16 14.06 3.01 14.47
N SER A 17 14.98 3.99 14.39
CA SER A 17 15.86 4.12 13.23
C SER A 17 16.82 2.92 13.06
N LEU A 18 17.26 2.33 14.16
CA LEU A 18 18.10 1.12 14.16
C LEU A 18 17.34 -0.13 13.68
N ASN A 19 16.05 -0.23 13.98
CA ASN A 19 15.22 -1.34 13.48
C ASN A 19 14.97 -1.22 11.97
N TYR A 20 14.76 -0.03 11.44
CA TYR A 20 14.72 0.20 10.00
C TYR A 20 16.02 -0.23 9.31
N SER A 21 17.17 0.13 9.87
CA SER A 21 18.46 -0.24 9.28
C SER A 21 18.73 -1.75 9.32
N LYS A 22 18.24 -2.46 10.32
CA LYS A 22 18.33 -3.92 10.41
C LYS A 22 17.46 -4.63 9.37
N ALA A 23 16.26 -4.11 9.10
CA ALA A 23 15.33 -4.68 8.13
C ALA A 23 15.88 -4.61 6.69
N PHE A 24 16.62 -3.53 6.37
CA PHE A 24 17.11 -3.25 5.00
C PHE A 24 18.63 -3.40 4.84
N GLY A 25 19.32 -3.96 5.81
CA GLY A 25 20.76 -4.11 5.79
C GLY A 25 21.48 -2.76 5.75
N LEU A 26 22.32 -2.52 4.73
CA LEU A 26 23.09 -1.28 4.58
C LEU A 26 22.28 -0.09 4.01
N ILE A 27 21.02 -0.28 3.69
CA ILE A 27 20.19 0.79 3.12
C ILE A 27 19.56 1.59 4.27
N SER A 28 20.05 2.82 4.46
CA SER A 28 19.44 3.77 5.38
C SER A 28 18.23 4.41 4.73
N MET A 29 17.04 4.15 5.29
CA MET A 29 15.80 4.79 4.84
C MET A 29 15.46 5.97 5.74
N THR A 30 15.24 7.12 5.13
CA THR A 30 14.79 8.30 5.88
C THR A 30 13.29 8.26 6.11
N LYS A 31 12.83 8.69 7.29
CA LYS A 31 11.39 8.85 7.62
C LYS A 31 10.62 9.70 6.58
N LYS A 32 11.32 10.53 5.80
CA LYS A 32 10.72 11.36 4.74
C LYS A 32 10.28 10.57 3.51
N ARG A 33 10.88 9.40 3.27
CA ARG A 33 10.60 8.57 2.08
C ARG A 33 9.66 7.41 2.36
N VAL A 34 9.49 7.04 3.62
CA VAL A 34 8.66 5.90 4.02
C VAL A 34 7.62 6.37 5.02
N LYS A 35 6.37 6.18 4.68
CA LYS A 35 5.24 6.54 5.54
C LYS A 35 4.89 5.36 6.45
N MET A 36 4.79 5.62 7.74
CA MET A 36 4.22 4.65 8.68
C MET A 36 2.71 4.50 8.45
N SER A 37 2.21 3.29 8.67
CA SER A 37 0.78 3.06 8.75
C SER A 37 0.17 3.82 9.93
N PRO A 38 -1.07 4.34 9.82
CA PRO A 38 -1.80 4.92 10.95
C PRO A 38 -2.10 3.89 12.04
N TYR A 39 -2.01 2.59 11.73
CA TYR A 39 -2.23 1.49 12.68
C TYR A 39 -0.95 1.03 13.38
N ALA A 40 0.22 1.57 13.00
CA ALA A 40 1.52 1.14 13.51
C ALA A 40 1.59 1.16 15.04
N GLU A 41 0.93 2.13 15.71
CA GLU A 41 0.91 2.21 17.17
C GLU A 41 0.29 0.97 17.85
N ARG A 42 -0.48 0.16 17.10
CA ARG A 42 -1.13 -1.05 17.65
C ARG A 42 -0.20 -2.25 17.70
N TYR A 43 0.88 -2.25 16.93
CA TYR A 43 1.81 -3.39 16.85
C TYR A 43 3.28 -2.98 16.97
N ASP A 44 3.59 -1.68 16.98
CA ASP A 44 4.98 -1.19 17.04
C ASP A 44 5.61 -1.56 18.40
N SER A 45 6.69 -2.30 18.35
CA SER A 45 7.49 -2.73 19.50
C SER A 45 8.96 -2.87 19.09
N ASP A 46 9.84 -3.16 20.05
CA ASP A 46 11.26 -3.41 19.77
C ASP A 46 11.49 -4.70 18.95
N GLU A 47 10.50 -5.57 18.82
CA GLU A 47 10.56 -6.83 18.07
C GLU A 47 10.09 -6.70 16.63
N VAL A 48 9.44 -5.58 16.28
CA VAL A 48 8.94 -5.36 14.92
C VAL A 48 10.09 -5.07 13.97
N VAL A 49 10.14 -5.85 12.90
CA VAL A 49 11.02 -5.60 11.75
C VAL A 49 10.17 -5.07 10.61
N TYR A 50 10.55 -3.90 10.09
CA TYR A 50 9.84 -3.26 9.00
C TYR A 50 10.54 -3.46 7.66
N LEU A 51 9.76 -3.53 6.59
CA LEU A 51 10.22 -3.40 5.21
C LEU A 51 9.54 -2.21 4.53
N SER A 52 10.07 -1.79 3.38
CA SER A 52 9.43 -0.80 2.52
C SER A 52 8.65 -1.48 1.41
N TYR A 53 7.45 -0.99 1.17
CA TYR A 53 6.59 -1.44 0.10
C TYR A 53 5.71 -0.26 -0.36
N ALA A 54 5.75 0.08 -1.64
CA ALA A 54 5.02 1.23 -2.21
C ALA A 54 5.21 2.55 -1.42
N GLY A 55 6.43 2.79 -0.89
CA GLY A 55 6.75 3.97 -0.08
C GLY A 55 6.17 3.95 1.33
N ARG A 56 5.64 2.81 1.79
CA ARG A 56 5.09 2.59 3.14
C ARG A 56 5.97 1.63 3.93
N ALA A 57 6.09 1.86 5.24
CA ALA A 57 6.70 0.90 6.16
C ALA A 57 5.65 -0.12 6.59
N VAL A 58 5.94 -1.39 6.37
CA VAL A 58 5.07 -2.49 6.79
C VAL A 58 5.81 -3.46 7.68
N PRO A 59 5.15 -4.08 8.67
CA PRO A 59 5.77 -5.08 9.50
C PRO A 59 6.03 -6.35 8.69
N LEU A 60 7.30 -6.76 8.60
CA LEU A 60 7.69 -8.08 8.13
C LEU A 60 7.41 -9.14 9.19
N THR A 61 7.66 -8.78 10.44
CA THR A 61 7.35 -9.59 11.63
C THR A 61 7.05 -8.67 12.81
N ASN A 62 6.23 -9.12 13.71
CA ASN A 62 5.85 -8.43 14.95
C ASN A 62 6.26 -9.21 16.21
N GLY A 63 7.23 -10.14 16.07
CA GLY A 63 7.70 -10.96 17.19
C GLY A 63 6.84 -12.19 17.50
N ILE A 64 5.66 -12.33 16.87
CA ILE A 64 4.83 -13.54 17.03
C ILE A 64 5.50 -14.71 16.31
N ASP A 65 5.49 -15.89 16.93
CA ASP A 65 5.91 -17.12 16.28
C ASP A 65 5.12 -17.36 14.97
N PRO A 66 5.79 -17.58 13.83
CA PRO A 66 5.10 -17.72 12.54
C PRO A 66 4.07 -18.86 12.51
N LEU A 67 4.33 -19.96 13.24
CA LEU A 67 3.41 -21.09 13.30
C LEU A 67 2.16 -20.75 14.13
N GLU A 68 2.33 -20.01 15.22
CA GLU A 68 1.20 -19.48 16.00
C GLU A 68 0.36 -18.52 15.15
N GLY A 69 1.01 -17.59 14.44
CA GLY A 69 0.35 -16.67 13.50
C GLY A 69 -0.44 -17.42 12.44
N TYR A 70 0.15 -18.47 11.84
CA TYR A 70 -0.53 -19.32 10.86
C TYR A 70 -1.76 -20.04 11.45
N ARG A 71 -1.67 -20.58 12.66
CA ARG A 71 -2.82 -21.23 13.31
C ARG A 71 -3.94 -20.23 13.57
N LYS A 72 -3.64 -19.04 14.08
CA LYS A 72 -4.63 -17.96 14.26
C LYS A 72 -5.36 -17.63 12.97
N LEU A 73 -4.63 -17.59 11.84
CA LEU A 73 -5.21 -17.36 10.52
C LEU A 73 -6.13 -18.50 10.08
N ARG A 74 -5.77 -19.76 10.36
CA ARG A 74 -6.48 -20.96 9.87
C ARG A 74 -7.66 -21.38 10.76
N GLU A 75 -7.60 -21.09 12.03
CA GLU A 75 -8.55 -21.57 13.05
C GLU A 75 -9.39 -20.44 13.67
N GLY A 76 -8.99 -19.21 13.46
CA GLY A 76 -9.61 -18.00 13.99
C GLY A 76 -9.72 -16.89 12.95
N VAL A 77 -9.35 -15.68 13.37
CA VAL A 77 -9.32 -14.50 12.49
C VAL A 77 -8.00 -13.76 12.67
N ALA A 78 -7.46 -13.28 11.56
CA ALA A 78 -6.29 -12.39 11.56
C ALA A 78 -6.61 -11.08 10.83
N LEU A 79 -6.13 -9.98 11.37
CA LEU A 79 -6.17 -8.65 10.75
C LEU A 79 -4.76 -8.28 10.31
N PHE A 80 -4.61 -7.94 9.04
CA PHE A 80 -3.35 -7.51 8.45
C PHE A 80 -3.41 -6.05 8.07
N ASP A 81 -2.36 -5.32 8.42
CA ASP A 81 -2.08 -3.99 7.88
C ASP A 81 -1.30 -4.19 6.58
N VAL A 82 -1.98 -4.04 5.46
CA VAL A 82 -1.41 -4.31 4.14
C VAL A 82 -0.96 -3.03 3.46
N PRO A 83 0.19 -3.06 2.77
CA PRO A 83 0.85 -1.84 2.28
C PRO A 83 0.35 -1.36 0.93
N GLU A 84 -0.53 -2.11 0.27
CA GLU A 84 -1.05 -1.76 -1.05
C GLU A 84 -1.58 -0.32 -1.03
N LYS A 85 -1.16 0.44 -2.06
CA LYS A 85 -1.47 1.86 -2.17
C LYS A 85 -2.65 2.09 -3.12
N PRO A 86 -3.79 2.58 -2.62
CA PRO A 86 -4.86 3.04 -3.51
C PRO A 86 -4.43 4.26 -4.31
N LEU A 87 -4.85 4.31 -5.57
CA LEU A 87 -4.81 5.49 -6.44
C LEU A 87 -6.24 5.79 -6.87
N SER A 88 -6.65 7.04 -6.77
CA SER A 88 -7.96 7.53 -7.20
C SER A 88 -7.85 8.07 -8.62
N ILE A 89 -8.67 7.59 -9.53
CA ILE A 89 -8.78 8.05 -10.91
C ILE A 89 -10.22 8.53 -11.12
N LYS A 90 -10.39 9.84 -11.33
CA LYS A 90 -11.71 10.46 -11.42
C LYS A 90 -11.79 11.43 -12.60
N GLY A 91 -12.89 11.40 -13.35
CA GLY A 91 -13.17 12.31 -14.43
C GLY A 91 -14.04 11.71 -15.52
N PRO A 92 -14.51 12.55 -16.47
CA PRO A 92 -15.42 12.11 -17.54
C PRO A 92 -14.87 10.96 -18.39
N ASP A 93 -13.54 10.90 -18.54
CA ASP A 93 -12.88 9.86 -19.34
C ASP A 93 -12.29 8.73 -18.49
N ALA A 94 -12.59 8.67 -17.18
CA ALA A 94 -11.98 7.69 -16.30
C ALA A 94 -12.18 6.24 -16.76
N GLY A 95 -13.37 5.88 -17.21
CA GLY A 95 -13.64 4.53 -17.73
C GLY A 95 -12.79 4.19 -18.97
N LYS A 96 -12.71 5.10 -19.93
CA LYS A 96 -11.90 4.93 -21.15
C LYS A 96 -10.41 4.86 -20.82
N PHE A 97 -9.97 5.72 -19.91
CA PHE A 97 -8.58 5.72 -19.45
C PHE A 97 -8.22 4.39 -18.77
N MET A 98 -9.10 3.87 -17.90
CA MET A 98 -8.88 2.56 -17.27
C MET A 98 -8.81 1.43 -18.31
N ASP A 99 -9.67 1.44 -19.35
CA ASP A 99 -9.63 0.47 -20.44
C ASP A 99 -8.34 0.55 -21.28
N LYS A 100 -7.75 1.75 -21.38
CA LYS A 100 -6.45 1.96 -22.06
C LYS A 100 -5.28 1.38 -21.27
N ILE A 101 -5.32 1.48 -19.95
CA ILE A 101 -4.19 1.11 -19.09
C ILE A 101 -4.20 -0.38 -18.74
N PHE A 102 -5.38 -0.96 -18.51
CA PHE A 102 -5.51 -2.28 -17.90
C PHE A 102 -6.03 -3.33 -18.90
N THR A 103 -5.73 -4.59 -18.59
CA THR A 103 -6.15 -5.76 -19.37
C THR A 103 -7.62 -6.13 -19.16
N ARG A 104 -8.40 -5.27 -18.48
CA ARG A 104 -9.83 -5.46 -18.19
C ARG A 104 -10.65 -4.33 -18.79
N ASN A 105 -11.86 -4.65 -19.18
CA ASN A 105 -12.84 -3.68 -19.64
C ASN A 105 -13.51 -3.00 -18.43
N ALA A 106 -12.80 -2.03 -17.87
CA ALA A 106 -13.21 -1.35 -16.65
C ALA A 106 -14.44 -0.45 -16.85
N SER A 107 -14.62 0.10 -18.06
CA SER A 107 -15.78 0.93 -18.40
C SER A 107 -17.10 0.18 -18.32
N LEU A 108 -17.08 -1.16 -18.46
CA LEU A 108 -18.26 -2.00 -18.34
C LEU A 108 -18.55 -2.47 -16.89
N MET A 109 -17.65 -2.18 -15.93
CA MET A 109 -17.92 -2.51 -14.53
C MET A 109 -19.13 -1.75 -14.01
N LYS A 110 -19.93 -2.39 -13.19
CA LYS A 110 -20.96 -1.68 -12.40
C LYS A 110 -20.31 -0.97 -11.22
N PRO A 111 -20.82 0.18 -10.78
CA PRO A 111 -20.40 0.79 -9.53
C PRO A 111 -20.42 -0.19 -8.35
N MET A 112 -19.52 -0.01 -7.40
CA MET A 112 -19.30 -0.86 -6.21
C MET A 112 -18.89 -2.30 -6.54
N LYS A 113 -18.26 -2.51 -7.71
CA LYS A 113 -17.63 -3.78 -8.09
C LYS A 113 -16.12 -3.63 -8.16
N ALA A 114 -15.45 -4.76 -7.95
CA ALA A 114 -13.98 -4.87 -8.03
C ALA A 114 -13.58 -5.96 -9.01
N LEU A 115 -12.44 -5.74 -9.69
CA LEU A 115 -11.81 -6.68 -10.61
C LEU A 115 -10.30 -6.70 -10.40
N TYR A 116 -9.70 -7.87 -10.39
CA TYR A 116 -8.26 -8.01 -10.52
C TYR A 116 -7.82 -7.68 -11.96
N ALA A 117 -6.81 -6.82 -12.10
CA ALA A 117 -6.35 -6.34 -13.39
C ALA A 117 -4.84 -6.19 -13.45
N LEU A 118 -4.30 -6.39 -14.64
CA LEU A 118 -2.88 -6.19 -14.95
C LEU A 118 -2.74 -4.94 -15.82
N ALA A 119 -1.67 -4.19 -15.59
CA ALA A 119 -1.13 -3.24 -16.56
C ALA A 119 0.12 -3.84 -17.19
N CYS A 120 0.22 -3.76 -18.51
CA CYS A 120 1.30 -4.38 -19.28
C CYS A 120 2.13 -3.35 -20.01
N LEU A 121 3.41 -3.66 -20.19
CA LEU A 121 4.32 -2.97 -21.08
C LEU A 121 3.97 -3.30 -22.55
N PRO A 122 4.43 -2.48 -23.54
CA PRO A 122 4.20 -2.76 -24.96
C PRO A 122 4.71 -4.11 -25.46
N ASN A 123 5.69 -4.68 -24.78
CA ASN A 123 6.23 -6.02 -25.09
C ASN A 123 5.44 -7.17 -24.44
N GLY A 124 4.34 -6.87 -23.75
CA GLY A 124 3.50 -7.85 -23.05
C GLY A 124 3.97 -8.21 -21.64
N GLY A 125 5.10 -7.67 -21.15
CA GLY A 125 5.55 -7.85 -19.78
C GLY A 125 4.59 -7.19 -18.77
N ILE A 126 4.36 -7.83 -17.63
CA ILE A 126 3.54 -7.25 -16.55
C ILE A 126 4.32 -6.10 -15.91
N LEU A 127 3.72 -4.91 -15.92
CA LEU A 127 4.25 -3.73 -15.25
C LEU A 127 3.73 -3.64 -13.82
N MET A 128 2.43 -3.87 -13.64
CA MET A 128 1.75 -3.78 -12.35
C MET A 128 0.55 -4.71 -12.32
N ASP A 129 0.29 -5.27 -11.16
CA ASP A 129 -0.93 -5.99 -10.86
C ASP A 129 -1.68 -5.34 -9.69
N GLY A 130 -2.98 -5.56 -9.61
CA GLY A 130 -3.78 -4.97 -8.55
C GLY A 130 -5.28 -5.10 -8.78
N ILE A 131 -6.04 -4.37 -7.98
CA ILE A 131 -7.48 -4.42 -7.98
C ILE A 131 -8.06 -3.08 -8.43
N ILE A 132 -8.86 -3.09 -9.49
CA ILE A 132 -9.72 -1.98 -9.87
C ILE A 132 -11.01 -2.06 -9.05
N ILE A 133 -11.39 -0.95 -8.45
CA ILE A 133 -12.69 -0.78 -7.79
C ILE A 133 -13.39 0.39 -8.50
N ARG A 134 -14.59 0.16 -9.05
CA ARG A 134 -15.42 1.25 -9.56
C ARG A 134 -16.31 1.77 -8.44
N LEU A 135 -16.06 3.02 -8.00
CA LEU A 135 -16.82 3.66 -6.92
C LEU A 135 -18.08 4.36 -7.44
N ALA A 136 -17.95 5.01 -8.61
CA ALA A 136 -19.05 5.70 -9.30
C ALA A 136 -18.87 5.59 -10.81
N GLU A 137 -19.77 6.18 -11.61
CA GLU A 137 -19.69 6.12 -13.07
C GLU A 137 -18.37 6.68 -13.62
N ASP A 138 -17.86 7.74 -13.01
CA ASP A 138 -16.67 8.49 -13.39
C ASP A 138 -15.53 8.39 -12.37
N HIS A 139 -15.59 7.43 -11.42
CA HIS A 139 -14.64 7.33 -10.32
C HIS A 139 -14.21 5.90 -10.06
N PHE A 140 -12.90 5.66 -10.20
CA PHE A 140 -12.26 4.38 -9.95
C PHE A 140 -11.15 4.53 -8.90
N TRP A 141 -10.96 3.47 -8.14
CA TRP A 141 -9.70 3.25 -7.40
C TRP A 141 -8.95 2.09 -8.04
N TYR A 142 -7.64 2.23 -8.07
CA TYR A 142 -6.73 1.13 -8.36
C TYR A 142 -5.85 0.87 -7.14
N ILE A 143 -5.95 -0.31 -6.58
CA ILE A 143 -5.15 -0.75 -5.44
C ILE A 143 -3.92 -1.42 -6.01
N GLN A 144 -2.80 -0.68 -6.07
CA GLN A 144 -1.55 -1.15 -6.64
C GLN A 144 -0.75 -2.00 -5.67
N ALA A 145 0.05 -2.93 -6.21
CA ALA A 145 1.12 -3.62 -5.50
C ALA A 145 2.33 -2.69 -5.27
N ASP A 146 3.55 -3.23 -5.13
CA ASP A 146 4.75 -2.42 -4.91
C ASP A 146 5.11 -1.55 -6.12
N GLY A 147 5.76 -0.42 -5.88
CA GLY A 147 6.23 0.50 -6.92
C GLY A 147 5.48 1.83 -6.98
N GLU A 148 5.90 2.69 -7.94
CA GLU A 148 5.38 4.05 -8.13
C GLU A 148 4.50 4.13 -9.39
N PHE A 149 3.43 3.37 -9.42
CA PHE A 149 2.57 3.23 -10.60
C PHE A 149 1.84 4.52 -10.99
N GLN A 150 1.67 5.47 -10.06
CA GLN A 150 1.08 6.77 -10.36
C GLN A 150 1.83 7.48 -11.49
N VAL A 151 3.16 7.41 -11.50
CA VAL A 151 3.99 8.02 -12.57
C VAL A 151 3.63 7.46 -13.95
N TRP A 152 3.33 6.17 -14.04
CA TRP A 152 2.87 5.55 -15.29
C TRP A 152 1.50 6.06 -15.70
N LEU A 153 0.56 6.15 -14.76
CA LEU A 153 -0.77 6.68 -15.02
C LEU A 153 -0.71 8.13 -15.49
N ASP A 154 0.06 8.98 -14.79
CA ASP A 154 0.24 10.39 -15.15
C ASP A 154 0.83 10.54 -16.55
N ALA A 155 1.82 9.72 -16.92
CA ALA A 155 2.45 9.76 -18.25
C ALA A 155 1.49 9.39 -19.40
N HIS A 156 0.42 8.66 -19.12
CA HIS A 156 -0.56 8.21 -20.13
C HIS A 156 -1.89 8.96 -20.08
N SER A 157 -2.02 9.95 -19.20
CA SER A 157 -3.29 10.66 -18.96
C SER A 157 -3.53 11.87 -19.86
N ASN A 158 -2.54 12.33 -20.65
CA ASN A 158 -2.58 13.60 -21.37
C ASN A 158 -3.78 13.77 -22.33
N ASP A 159 -4.28 12.68 -22.90
CA ASP A 159 -5.41 12.69 -23.85
C ASP A 159 -6.76 12.43 -23.16
N TYR A 160 -6.81 12.41 -21.83
CA TYR A 160 -7.99 12.04 -21.05
C TYR A 160 -8.31 13.10 -20.00
N GLN A 161 -9.58 13.42 -19.86
CA GLN A 161 -10.05 14.29 -18.77
C GLN A 161 -10.18 13.49 -17.47
N VAL A 162 -9.05 13.26 -16.82
CA VAL A 162 -8.96 12.52 -15.54
C VAL A 162 -8.07 13.26 -14.54
N ASN A 163 -8.42 13.15 -13.26
CA ASN A 163 -7.58 13.52 -12.13
C ASN A 163 -7.08 12.24 -11.44
N ILE A 164 -5.77 12.15 -11.20
CA ILE A 164 -5.12 11.00 -10.58
C ILE A 164 -4.48 11.45 -9.29
N GLU A 165 -4.87 10.86 -8.17
CA GLU A 165 -4.38 11.27 -6.86
C GLU A 165 -4.29 10.11 -5.85
N ASP A 166 -3.48 10.29 -4.80
CA ASP A 166 -3.47 9.43 -3.61
C ASP A 166 -4.66 9.80 -2.73
N PRO A 167 -5.69 8.94 -2.56
CA PRO A 167 -6.85 9.22 -1.70
C PRO A 167 -6.49 9.19 -0.20
N LYS A 168 -5.21 8.99 0.15
CA LYS A 168 -4.70 8.91 1.53
C LYS A 168 -5.39 7.83 2.37
N SER A 169 -5.83 6.77 1.70
CA SER A 169 -6.45 5.62 2.33
C SER A 169 -5.42 4.53 2.66
N HIS A 170 -5.78 3.66 3.60
CA HIS A 170 -4.99 2.49 3.99
C HIS A 170 -5.86 1.25 3.87
N VAL A 171 -5.23 0.15 3.50
CA VAL A 171 -5.91 -1.13 3.31
C VAL A 171 -5.70 -2.00 4.54
N LEU A 172 -6.78 -2.55 5.04
CA LEU A 172 -6.76 -3.61 6.05
C LEU A 172 -7.33 -4.88 5.43
N GLN A 173 -6.72 -6.01 5.71
CA GLN A 173 -7.19 -7.30 5.27
C GLN A 173 -7.60 -8.15 6.46
N ILE A 174 -8.83 -8.64 6.45
CA ILE A 174 -9.35 -9.61 7.43
C ILE A 174 -9.33 -10.98 6.77
N GLN A 175 -8.71 -11.95 7.43
CA GLN A 175 -8.56 -13.33 6.95
C GLN A 175 -8.96 -14.32 8.04
N GLY A 176 -9.57 -15.43 7.64
CA GLY A 176 -9.99 -16.52 8.51
C GLY A 176 -10.79 -17.57 7.75
N PRO A 177 -11.26 -18.65 8.40
CA PRO A 177 -12.14 -19.65 7.83
C PRO A 177 -13.52 -19.11 7.50
#